data_55d063a4d42af4fbb8cc9d09a32ae3ba
#
_entry.id   55d063a4d42af4fbb8cc9d09a32ae3ba
#
_cell.length_a   1.000
_cell.length_b   1.000
_cell.length_c   1.000
_cell.angle_alpha   90.00
_cell.angle_beta   90.00
_cell.angle_gamma   90.00
#
_symmetry.space_group_name_H-M   'P 1'
#
loop_
_entity.id
_entity.type
_entity.pdbx_description
1 polymer ?
#
loop_
_entity_poly.entity_id
_entity_poly.type
_entity_poly.pdbx_seq_one_letter_code
_entity_poly.pdbx_strand_id
1 'polypeptide(L)'
;MRWVLVIQNRVINRAVRLLLNVGLSPPTYALLETTGRRSRLPRQVPVANGLKESTFWLIAGLGERAQYVRNIKANPHVRVKARPALLRDGLRMGWHSGTAHLMPEDDARARHRNLGTGRPGYRLDGILLRALAALENGHMLTVRIDLDPEPASRLN
;
A
#
# COMPACT_ATOMS: atom_id res chain seq x y z
N MET A 1 8.83 -25.26 -5.81
CA MET A 1 8.69 -24.29 -4.70
C MET A 1 8.15 -22.91 -5.08
N ARG A 2 8.41 -22.39 -6.28
CA ARG A 2 7.89 -21.06 -6.73
C ARG A 2 6.35 -21.01 -6.89
N TRP A 3 5.70 -22.10 -7.21
CA TRP A 3 4.23 -22.19 -7.40
C TRP A 3 3.43 -22.09 -6.10
N VAL A 4 3.96 -22.63 -5.00
CA VAL A 4 3.29 -22.60 -3.69
C VAL A 4 3.21 -21.18 -3.16
N LEU A 5 4.26 -20.37 -3.32
CA LEU A 5 4.27 -18.95 -2.93
C LEU A 5 3.30 -18.10 -3.76
N VAL A 6 3.15 -18.40 -5.04
CA VAL A 6 2.22 -17.68 -5.93
C VAL A 6 0.76 -18.00 -5.57
N ILE A 7 0.45 -19.27 -5.28
CA ILE A 7 -0.90 -19.70 -4.88
C ILE A 7 -1.24 -19.16 -3.49
N GLN A 8 -0.30 -19.27 -2.54
CA GLN A 8 -0.48 -18.78 -1.17
C GLN A 8 -0.70 -17.26 -1.14
N ASN A 9 0.06 -16.49 -1.92
CA ASN A 9 -0.15 -15.05 -2.07
C ASN A 9 -1.49 -14.70 -2.74
N ARG A 10 -1.97 -15.48 -3.70
CA ARG A 10 -3.27 -15.25 -4.33
C ARG A 10 -4.44 -15.50 -3.38
N VAL A 11 -4.37 -16.55 -2.58
CA VAL A 11 -5.44 -16.92 -1.63
C VAL A 11 -5.45 -15.97 -0.45
N ILE A 12 -4.29 -15.70 0.16
CA ILE A 12 -4.16 -14.76 1.29
C ILE A 12 -4.56 -13.34 0.84
N ASN A 13 -4.09 -12.88 -0.31
CA ASN A 13 -4.46 -11.57 -0.84
C ASN A 13 -5.96 -11.46 -1.15
N ARG A 14 -6.60 -12.55 -1.57
CA ARG A 14 -8.04 -12.57 -1.82
C ARG A 14 -8.86 -12.50 -0.53
N ALA A 15 -8.47 -13.26 0.49
CA ALA A 15 -9.12 -13.26 1.79
C ALA A 15 -8.94 -11.92 2.52
N VAL A 16 -7.70 -11.41 2.56
CA VAL A 16 -7.40 -10.10 3.15
C VAL A 16 -8.12 -8.98 2.41
N ARG A 17 -8.20 -9.03 1.09
CA ARG A 17 -8.94 -8.05 0.29
C ARG A 17 -10.44 -8.07 0.57
N LEU A 18 -11.04 -9.25 0.78
CA LEU A 18 -12.45 -9.37 1.15
C LEU A 18 -12.71 -8.77 2.53
N LEU A 19 -11.86 -9.06 3.52
CA LEU A 19 -11.94 -8.47 4.86
C LEU A 19 -11.81 -6.95 4.82
N LEU A 20 -10.87 -6.42 4.03
CA LEU A 20 -10.67 -4.99 3.83
C LEU A 20 -11.87 -4.31 3.16
N ASN A 21 -12.54 -4.99 2.23
CA ASN A 21 -13.71 -4.45 1.55
C ASN A 21 -14.94 -4.36 2.47
N VAL A 22 -15.11 -5.31 3.39
CA VAL A 22 -16.20 -5.28 4.38
C VAL A 22 -15.91 -4.45 5.64
N GLY A 23 -14.76 -3.76 5.66
CA GLY A 23 -14.42 -2.87 6.78
C GLY A 23 -13.87 -3.57 8.02
N LEU A 24 -13.63 -4.88 7.98
CA LEU A 24 -13.07 -5.69 9.08
C LEU A 24 -11.53 -5.75 9.02
N SER A 25 -10.89 -4.67 8.61
CA SER A 25 -9.43 -4.61 8.46
C SER A 25 -8.74 -4.30 9.78
N PRO A 26 -7.64 -5.00 10.08
CA PRO A 26 -6.69 -4.51 11.06
C PRO A 26 -6.17 -3.13 10.62
N PRO A 27 -5.95 -2.19 11.55
CA PRO A 27 -5.46 -0.83 11.22
C PRO A 27 -4.06 -0.81 10.57
N THR A 28 -3.38 -1.97 10.56
CA THR A 28 -2.05 -2.17 9.96
C THR A 28 -2.07 -2.33 8.45
N TYR A 29 -3.22 -2.60 7.83
CA TYR A 29 -3.35 -2.80 6.39
C TYR A 29 -4.23 -1.74 5.73
N ALA A 30 -3.89 -1.44 4.49
CA ALA A 30 -4.66 -0.62 3.58
C ALA A 30 -4.87 -1.36 2.26
N LEU A 31 -5.79 -0.88 1.45
CA LEU A 31 -6.01 -1.39 0.11
C LEU A 31 -5.56 -0.34 -0.90
N LEU A 32 -4.62 -0.70 -1.75
CA LEU A 32 -4.17 0.11 -2.87
C LEU A 32 -4.87 -0.35 -4.15
N GLU A 33 -5.46 0.58 -4.87
CA GLU A 33 -6.04 0.35 -6.19
C GLU A 33 -5.25 1.09 -7.25
N THR A 34 -4.81 0.36 -8.26
CA THR A 34 -4.10 0.89 -9.43
C THR A 34 -4.85 0.52 -10.71
N THR A 35 -4.68 1.30 -11.77
CA THR A 35 -5.19 0.92 -13.08
C THR A 35 -4.27 -0.11 -13.74
N GLY A 36 -4.79 -1.27 -14.08
CA GLY A 36 -4.03 -2.30 -14.76
C GLY A 36 -3.49 -1.80 -16.11
N ARG A 37 -2.16 -1.79 -16.29
CA ARG A 37 -1.50 -1.21 -17.48
C ARG A 37 -1.91 -1.86 -18.82
N ARG A 38 -2.33 -3.12 -18.78
CA ARG A 38 -2.79 -3.87 -19.97
C ARG A 38 -4.30 -3.91 -20.05
N SER A 39 -4.97 -4.27 -18.95
CA SER A 39 -6.43 -4.48 -18.93
C SER A 39 -7.23 -3.20 -18.80
N ARG A 40 -6.60 -2.10 -18.36
CA ARG A 40 -7.25 -0.84 -17.98
C ARG A 40 -8.29 -0.96 -16.86
N LEU A 41 -8.39 -2.13 -16.26
CA LEU A 41 -9.31 -2.40 -15.15
C LEU A 41 -8.65 -2.11 -13.80
N PRO A 42 -9.43 -1.75 -12.77
CA PRO A 42 -8.94 -1.56 -11.41
C PRO A 42 -8.29 -2.85 -10.88
N ARG A 43 -7.14 -2.70 -10.24
CA ARG A 43 -6.38 -3.78 -9.61
C ARG A 43 -6.09 -3.41 -8.17
N GLN A 44 -6.66 -4.17 -7.25
CA GLN A 44 -6.54 -3.95 -5.83
C GLN A 44 -5.51 -4.91 -5.22
N VAL A 45 -4.68 -4.38 -4.34
CA VAL A 45 -3.68 -5.13 -3.58
C VAL A 45 -3.63 -4.64 -2.14
N PRO A 46 -3.61 -5.55 -1.14
CA PRO A 46 -3.38 -5.16 0.24
C PRO A 46 -1.92 -4.74 0.41
N VAL A 47 -1.73 -3.65 1.13
CA VAL A 47 -0.42 -3.08 1.45
C VAL A 47 -0.38 -2.67 2.92
N ALA A 48 0.82 -2.50 3.49
CA ALA A 48 0.95 -1.98 4.84
C ALA A 48 0.40 -0.54 4.91
N ASN A 49 -0.30 -0.21 5.99
CA ASN A 49 -0.89 1.12 6.17
C ASN A 49 0.18 2.14 6.55
N GLY A 50 0.66 2.87 5.59
CA GLY A 50 1.63 3.96 5.76
C GLY A 50 1.01 5.36 5.73
N LEU A 51 -0.28 5.49 6.04
CA LEU A 51 -0.95 6.80 6.05
C LEU A 51 -0.35 7.71 7.12
N LYS A 52 0.07 8.89 6.71
CA LYS A 52 0.58 9.96 7.55
C LYS A 52 0.05 11.29 7.03
N GLU A 53 -0.88 11.87 7.76
CA GLU A 53 -1.59 13.08 7.31
C GLU A 53 -2.26 12.88 5.93
N SER A 54 -1.95 13.70 4.96
CA SER A 54 -2.45 13.61 3.58
C SER A 54 -1.56 12.79 2.63
N THR A 55 -0.51 12.13 3.17
CA THR A 55 0.44 11.35 2.38
C THR A 55 0.38 9.88 2.79
N PHE A 56 0.34 9.01 1.81
CA PHE A 56 0.41 7.58 2.05
C PHE A 56 1.76 7.03 1.56
N TRP A 57 2.47 6.36 2.46
CA TRP A 57 3.77 5.77 2.18
C TRP A 57 3.68 4.26 2.13
N LEU A 58 4.28 3.65 1.15
CA LEU A 58 4.41 2.20 1.10
C LEU A 58 5.80 1.79 0.60
N ILE A 59 6.22 0.62 1.03
CA ILE A 59 7.47 0.01 0.61
C ILE A 59 7.16 -1.22 -0.24
N ALA A 60 7.56 -1.17 -1.50
CA ALA A 60 7.45 -2.29 -2.41
C ALA A 60 8.62 -3.26 -2.19
N GLY A 61 8.36 -4.41 -1.54
CA GLY A 61 9.39 -5.41 -1.26
C GLY A 61 9.99 -6.04 -2.52
N LEU A 62 9.21 -6.14 -3.58
CA LEU A 62 9.66 -6.60 -4.90
C LEU A 62 10.16 -5.45 -5.80
N GLY A 63 10.23 -4.23 -5.27
CA GLY A 63 10.68 -3.07 -6.01
C GLY A 63 9.90 -2.87 -7.31
N GLU A 64 10.61 -2.58 -8.39
CA GLU A 64 10.02 -2.36 -9.72
C GLU A 64 9.35 -3.60 -10.34
N ARG A 65 9.58 -4.78 -9.78
CA ARG A 65 8.96 -6.04 -10.25
C ARG A 65 7.54 -6.21 -9.75
N ALA A 66 7.13 -5.49 -8.70
CA ALA A 66 5.76 -5.51 -8.20
C ALA A 66 4.78 -5.06 -9.30
N GLN A 67 3.68 -5.79 -9.46
CA GLN A 67 2.71 -5.49 -10.53
C GLN A 67 2.08 -4.11 -10.36
N TYR A 68 1.79 -3.72 -9.12
CA TYR A 68 1.23 -2.39 -8.84
C TYR A 68 2.24 -1.27 -9.11
N VAL A 69 3.55 -1.48 -8.90
CA VAL A 69 4.59 -0.51 -9.27
C VAL A 69 4.65 -0.30 -10.78
N ARG A 70 4.56 -1.39 -11.55
CA ARG A 70 4.50 -1.32 -13.02
C ARG A 70 3.22 -0.63 -13.51
N ASN A 71 2.11 -0.82 -12.81
CA ASN A 71 0.86 -0.11 -13.11
C ASN A 71 1.00 1.38 -12.81
N ILE A 72 1.62 1.76 -11.68
CA ILE A 72 1.91 3.15 -11.30
C ILE A 72 2.81 3.84 -12.33
N LYS A 73 3.84 3.15 -12.84
CA LYS A 73 4.69 3.68 -13.93
C LYS A 73 3.88 4.05 -15.18
N ALA A 74 2.87 3.26 -15.50
CA ALA A 74 2.01 3.51 -16.66
C ALA A 74 0.90 4.55 -16.38
N ASN A 75 0.38 4.57 -15.15
CA ASN A 75 -0.63 5.52 -14.70
C ASN A 75 -0.43 5.79 -13.20
N PRO A 76 0.04 6.98 -12.82
CA PRO A 76 0.32 7.32 -11.43
C PRO A 76 -0.94 7.61 -10.59
N HIS A 77 -2.11 7.76 -11.22
CA HIS A 77 -3.36 7.96 -10.50
C HIS A 77 -3.79 6.65 -9.81
N VAL A 78 -3.95 6.74 -8.51
CA VAL A 78 -4.28 5.60 -7.65
C VAL A 78 -5.39 5.95 -6.67
N ARG A 79 -5.93 4.93 -6.02
CA ARG A 79 -6.86 5.11 -4.90
C ARG A 79 -6.37 4.28 -3.71
N VAL A 80 -6.54 4.82 -2.52
CA VAL A 80 -6.15 4.16 -1.27
C VAL A 80 -7.36 4.12 -0.35
N LYS A 81 -7.63 2.93 0.21
CA LYS A 81 -8.58 2.75 1.30
C LYS A 81 -7.79 2.42 2.55
N ALA A 82 -7.61 3.40 3.41
CA ALA A 82 -6.85 3.28 4.64
C ALA A 82 -7.68 3.72 5.83
N ARG A 83 -7.40 3.12 6.98
CA ARG A 83 -7.93 3.58 8.26
C ARG A 83 -6.92 4.55 8.88
N PRO A 84 -7.32 5.75 9.31
CA PRO A 84 -6.44 6.63 10.07
C PRO A 84 -5.93 5.89 11.31
N ALA A 85 -4.63 6.03 11.60
CA ALA A 85 -4.04 5.40 12.80
C ALA A 85 -4.55 6.04 14.09
N LEU A 86 -5.02 7.28 14.00
CA LEU A 86 -5.62 8.06 15.09
C LEU A 86 -6.87 8.76 14.54
N LEU A 87 -7.96 8.77 15.31
CA LEU A 87 -9.22 9.46 14.98
C LEU A 87 -9.07 11.00 14.76
N ARG A 88 -7.84 11.52 14.88
CA ARG A 88 -7.53 12.95 14.77
C ARG A 88 -7.38 13.47 13.34
N ASP A 89 -7.17 12.60 12.36
CA ASP A 89 -6.76 13.04 11.03
C ASP A 89 -7.93 13.35 10.08
N GLY A 90 -9.17 13.31 10.57
CA GLY A 90 -10.34 13.73 9.80
C GLY A 90 -10.62 12.89 8.53
N LEU A 91 -9.74 11.98 8.15
CA LEU A 91 -9.91 11.10 7.01
C LEU A 91 -10.96 10.03 7.32
N ARG A 92 -12.10 10.13 6.66
CA ARG A 92 -13.14 9.12 6.75
C ARG A 92 -12.64 7.80 6.16
N MET A 93 -13.09 6.69 6.72
CA MET A 93 -12.84 5.37 6.17
C MET A 93 -13.53 5.23 4.81
N GLY A 94 -12.77 5.45 3.75
CA GLY A 94 -13.26 5.43 2.37
C GLY A 94 -12.13 5.34 1.37
N TRP A 95 -12.48 5.38 0.11
CA TRP A 95 -11.50 5.48 -0.97
C TRP A 95 -11.06 6.93 -1.15
N HIS A 96 -9.76 7.15 -1.05
CA HIS A 96 -9.12 8.43 -1.31
C HIS A 96 -8.31 8.32 -2.59
N SER A 97 -8.55 9.23 -3.53
CA SER A 97 -7.74 9.36 -4.74
C SER A 97 -6.42 10.04 -4.43
N GLY A 98 -5.43 9.81 -5.28
CA GLY A 98 -4.14 10.47 -5.14
C GLY A 98 -3.20 10.15 -6.29
N THR A 99 -2.04 10.78 -6.26
CA THR A 99 -0.98 10.61 -7.25
C THR A 99 0.22 9.92 -6.62
N ALA A 100 0.64 8.81 -7.21
CA ALA A 100 1.77 8.03 -6.74
C ALA A 100 3.09 8.49 -7.39
N HIS A 101 4.13 8.57 -6.57
CA HIS A 101 5.50 8.90 -6.96
C HIS A 101 6.44 7.77 -6.54
N LEU A 102 7.20 7.24 -7.49
CA LEU A 102 8.26 6.29 -7.20
C LEU A 102 9.49 7.07 -6.73
N MET A 103 10.07 6.64 -5.61
CA MET A 103 11.18 7.31 -4.93
C MET A 103 12.43 6.42 -4.94
N PRO A 104 13.12 6.25 -6.08
CA PRO A 104 14.27 5.35 -6.18
C PRO A 104 15.46 5.81 -5.35
N GLU A 105 15.58 7.11 -5.09
CA GLU A 105 16.65 7.70 -4.29
C GLU A 105 16.39 7.63 -2.77
N ASP A 106 15.19 7.22 -2.34
CA ASP A 106 14.84 7.12 -0.93
C ASP A 106 15.38 5.83 -0.32
N ASP A 107 15.89 5.91 0.92
CA ASP A 107 16.25 4.70 1.67
C ASP A 107 14.98 3.98 2.17
N ALA A 108 14.51 3.06 1.36
CA ALA A 108 13.29 2.29 1.63
C ALA A 108 13.35 1.52 2.97
N ARG A 109 14.55 1.09 3.41
CA ARG A 109 14.72 0.39 4.69
C ARG A 109 14.59 1.34 5.88
N ALA A 110 15.21 2.51 5.79
CA ALA A 110 15.09 3.56 6.79
C ALA A 110 13.64 4.06 6.85
N ARG A 111 13.00 4.28 5.71
CA ARG A 111 11.60 4.68 5.61
C ARG A 111 10.68 3.66 6.29
N HIS A 112 10.87 2.39 6.01
CA HIS A 112 10.08 1.31 6.62
C HIS A 112 10.21 1.30 8.15
N ARG A 113 11.42 1.44 8.68
CA ARG A 113 11.64 1.53 10.13
C ARG A 113 10.90 2.71 10.75
N ASN A 114 10.98 3.87 10.11
CA ASN A 114 10.34 5.10 10.59
C ASN A 114 8.81 5.04 10.55
N LEU A 115 8.24 4.38 9.53
CA LEU A 115 6.79 4.16 9.44
C LEU A 115 6.28 3.18 10.51
N GLY A 116 7.10 2.20 10.89
CA GLY A 116 6.77 1.17 11.88
C GLY A 116 6.88 1.62 13.34
N THR A 117 7.48 2.78 13.60
CA THR A 117 7.68 3.27 14.96
C THR A 117 6.33 3.57 15.62
N GLY A 118 6.04 2.88 16.75
CA GLY A 118 4.81 3.07 17.51
C GLY A 118 3.56 2.38 16.95
N ARG A 119 3.68 1.55 15.91
CA ARG A 119 2.55 0.81 15.32
C ARG A 119 2.63 -0.68 15.63
N PRO A 120 1.74 -1.25 16.48
CA PRO A 120 1.67 -2.68 16.71
C PRO A 120 1.35 -3.43 15.41
N GLY A 121 2.02 -4.57 15.16
CA GLY A 121 1.80 -5.38 13.95
C GLY A 121 2.68 -5.01 12.75
N TYR A 122 3.18 -3.78 12.64
CA TYR A 122 4.05 -3.35 11.55
C TYR A 122 5.40 -4.10 11.53
N ARG A 123 5.81 -4.66 12.67
CA ARG A 123 7.04 -5.47 12.81
C ARG A 123 6.95 -6.83 12.08
N LEU A 124 5.75 -7.44 12.04
CA LEU A 124 5.52 -8.69 11.30
C LEU A 124 5.57 -8.46 9.79
N ASP A 125 4.99 -7.35 9.32
CA ASP A 125 5.09 -6.93 7.92
C ASP A 125 6.55 -6.71 7.52
N GLY A 126 7.38 -6.21 8.42
CA GLY A 126 8.81 -6.02 8.21
C GLY A 126 9.58 -7.33 8.00
N ILE A 127 9.19 -8.41 8.67
CA ILE A 127 9.79 -9.73 8.47
C ILE A 127 9.45 -10.27 7.08
N LEU A 128 8.18 -10.19 6.70
CA LEU A 128 7.73 -10.61 5.38
C LEU A 128 8.38 -9.77 4.27
N LEU A 129 8.45 -8.45 4.46
CA LEU A 129 9.07 -7.54 3.52
C LEU A 129 10.57 -7.83 3.34
N ARG A 130 11.29 -8.12 4.45
CA ARG A 130 12.70 -8.52 4.41
C ARG A 130 12.90 -9.86 3.72
N ALA A 131 12.02 -10.83 3.96
CA ALA A 131 12.08 -12.13 3.31
C ALA A 131 11.86 -11.98 1.78
N LEU A 132 10.90 -11.18 1.35
CA LEU A 132 10.66 -10.87 -0.05
C LEU A 132 11.85 -10.14 -0.68
N ALA A 133 12.39 -9.14 0.01
CA ALA A 133 13.56 -8.38 -0.46
C ALA A 133 14.83 -9.26 -0.55
N ALA A 134 15.01 -10.22 0.37
CA ALA A 134 16.13 -11.16 0.32
C ALA A 134 16.03 -12.13 -0.86
N LEU A 135 14.81 -12.55 -1.22
CA LEU A 135 14.56 -13.42 -2.38
C LEU A 135 14.82 -12.72 -3.73
N GLU A 136 14.78 -11.40 -3.76
CA GLU A 136 14.84 -10.57 -4.98
C GLU A 136 16.07 -9.64 -5.02
N ASN A 137 17.16 -10.03 -4.36
CA ASN A 137 18.41 -9.25 -4.31
C ASN A 137 18.28 -7.85 -3.67
N GLY A 138 17.32 -7.65 -2.78
CA GLY A 138 17.30 -6.50 -1.89
C GLY A 138 16.82 -5.16 -2.46
N HIS A 139 16.26 -5.13 -3.66
CA HIS A 139 15.77 -3.92 -4.31
C HIS A 139 14.36 -3.53 -3.83
N MET A 140 14.26 -3.03 -2.61
CA MET A 140 13.04 -2.38 -2.14
C MET A 140 12.90 -0.99 -2.75
N LEU A 141 11.65 -0.57 -2.98
CA LEU A 141 11.34 0.74 -3.53
C LEU A 141 10.31 1.44 -2.65
N THR A 142 10.58 2.69 -2.29
CA THR A 142 9.61 3.56 -1.65
C THR A 142 8.64 4.13 -2.67
N VAL A 143 7.36 4.09 -2.36
CA VAL A 143 6.30 4.79 -3.11
C VAL A 143 5.63 5.79 -2.18
N ARG A 144 5.57 7.04 -2.60
CA ARG A 144 4.83 8.12 -1.95
C ARG A 144 3.56 8.38 -2.74
N ILE A 145 2.43 8.44 -2.06
CA ILE A 145 1.16 8.81 -2.66
C ILE A 145 0.67 10.07 -1.97
N ASP A 146 0.57 11.15 -2.74
CA ASP A 146 -0.03 12.39 -2.29
C ASP A 146 -1.54 12.28 -2.51
N LEU A 147 -2.31 12.20 -1.41
CA LEU A 147 -3.76 12.07 -1.46
C LEU A 147 -4.39 13.41 -1.81
N ASP A 148 -5.39 13.36 -2.67
CA ASP A 148 -6.15 14.53 -3.04
C ASP A 148 -6.91 15.08 -1.81
N PRO A 149 -7.03 16.40 -1.67
CA PRO A 149 -7.84 16.98 -0.61
C PRO A 149 -9.28 16.49 -0.74
N GLU A 150 -9.92 16.12 0.39
CA GLU A 150 -11.35 15.82 0.39
C GLU A 150 -12.10 17.01 -0.17
N PRO A 151 -13.02 16.78 -1.12
CA PRO A 151 -13.90 17.86 -1.55
C PRO A 151 -14.64 18.38 -0.29
N ALA A 152 -14.50 19.66 -0.02
CA ALA A 152 -15.18 20.29 1.10
C ALA A 152 -16.66 19.87 1.04
N SER A 153 -17.09 19.04 2.00
CA SER A 153 -18.49 18.64 2.12
C SER A 153 -19.27 19.93 2.21
N ARG A 154 -20.09 20.20 1.19
CA ARG A 154 -21.03 21.30 1.23
C ARG A 154 -21.86 21.10 2.50
N LEU A 155 -21.55 21.90 3.51
CA LEU A 155 -22.41 22.10 4.65
C LEU A 155 -23.65 22.81 4.09
N ASN A 156 -24.69 22.04 3.87
CA ASN A 156 -26.05 22.52 3.78
C ASN A 156 -26.80 22.04 5.03
#